data_499c08030242a7354ce3ee83925de80c
#
_entry.id   499c08030242a7354ce3ee83925de80c
#
_cell.length_a   1.000
_cell.length_b   1.000
_cell.length_c   1.000
_cell.angle_alpha   90.00
_cell.angle_beta   90.00
_cell.angle_gamma   90.00
#
_symmetry.space_group_name_H-M   'P 1'
#
loop_
_entity.id
_entity.type
_entity.pdbx_description
1 polymer ?
#
loop_
_entity_poly.entity_id
_entity_poly.type
_entity_poly.pdbx_seq_one_letter_code
_entity_poly.pdbx_strand_id
1 'polypeptide(L)'
;MDGVLPSIIRVNKRAYKGWETAQANAVRWGQLVQDNALLHELGHYIDFCNDPDNYRKLEHNWNLENMDKDLIKKHLSTYATSDYAEFEAELNAAIMKGKVLPKELLSYSHMNKVDTELAKSLLSLGAGEDVCLPSEDISKGFKDAMKVVFNQKGSSFSIDIMADKNVQSLIEAHATVLDRNIERLEMSDIMRQRLQRSNYIFSGIKTFHELNEAFPSLLDENGNRKPFERFLNDVQKINDTYNANYLRAEYNFVQSSAQMAAKWEQFAEDGDRYNLQYRTAGDSKVRPAHAALNGVTLPPSDPFWQTYYPPNGWNCRCTVVQVRKSKYPVTPHDEAMKRGEEALQDDTKGIFHFNPGIQQKTMPDYNPYTIRRCRDCDIAKGKLNLGFVPENELCAACKLVHKCQDLKGCVPDEIYGNRLLISKQADQSEIVPNTRAARALVSSFPDMTMQIRKDVVGFQVKNPEYLINGMIADRKGIESPKGIQSGFKKAIKQGCQAVVIDLDMHMRDGKLPISELAKYLNWRSPDFENEVVKECYVIYHDKAIKITAEHKGKEMIKAELEKLKP
;
A
#
# COMPACT_ATOMS: atom_id res chain seq x y z
N MET A 1 -15.25 15.56 -47.05
CA MET A 1 -15.05 14.13 -46.72
C MET A 1 -13.89 14.05 -45.77
N ASP A 2 -14.25 13.96 -44.53
CA ASP A 2 -13.32 14.09 -43.44
C ASP A 2 -12.63 12.74 -43.21
N GLY A 3 -11.44 12.60 -43.80
CA GLY A 3 -10.60 11.43 -43.58
C GLY A 3 -9.99 11.50 -42.17
N VAL A 4 -10.71 10.98 -41.19
CA VAL A 4 -10.10 10.62 -39.91
C VAL A 4 -9.09 9.52 -40.20
N LEU A 5 -7.81 9.87 -40.24
CA LEU A 5 -6.74 8.89 -40.29
C LEU A 5 -6.78 8.09 -38.99
N PRO A 6 -6.77 6.76 -39.05
CA PRO A 6 -6.79 5.94 -37.84
C PRO A 6 -5.53 6.21 -37.02
N SER A 7 -5.70 6.59 -35.78
CA SER A 7 -4.65 6.79 -34.77
C SER A 7 -3.98 5.46 -34.42
N ILE A 8 -3.27 4.84 -35.35
CA ILE A 8 -2.63 3.54 -35.16
C ILE A 8 -1.17 3.64 -35.61
N ILE A 9 -0.26 3.56 -34.67
CA ILE A 9 1.15 3.30 -34.97
C ILE A 9 1.25 1.82 -35.37
N ARG A 10 1.45 1.54 -36.66
CA ARG A 10 1.62 0.19 -37.18
C ARG A 10 3.09 -0.23 -37.17
N VAL A 11 3.46 -1.11 -36.26
CA VAL A 11 4.77 -1.75 -36.28
C VAL A 11 4.77 -2.91 -37.25
N ASN A 12 5.62 -2.86 -38.27
CA ASN A 12 5.75 -3.94 -39.25
C ASN A 12 6.39 -5.18 -38.60
N LYS A 13 5.65 -6.28 -38.52
CA LYS A 13 6.12 -7.56 -37.95
C LYS A 13 7.43 -8.09 -38.55
N ARG A 14 7.72 -7.79 -39.81
CA ARG A 14 8.98 -8.20 -40.49
C ARG A 14 10.15 -7.32 -40.06
N ALA A 15 9.90 -6.06 -39.79
CA ALA A 15 10.89 -5.15 -39.23
C ALA A 15 11.17 -5.42 -37.74
N TYR A 16 10.22 -6.02 -37.00
CA TYR A 16 10.31 -6.26 -35.57
C TYR A 16 11.49 -7.17 -35.16
N LYS A 17 11.87 -8.16 -35.98
CA LYS A 17 13.05 -9.00 -35.73
C LYS A 17 14.38 -8.23 -35.73
N GLY A 18 14.43 -7.09 -36.39
CA GLY A 18 15.57 -6.18 -36.39
C GLY A 18 15.40 -4.94 -35.50
N TRP A 19 14.21 -4.75 -34.94
CA TRP A 19 13.86 -3.51 -34.22
C TRP A 19 14.75 -3.25 -33.01
N GLU A 20 14.95 -4.23 -32.15
CA GLU A 20 15.82 -4.07 -30.98
C GLU A 20 17.27 -3.76 -31.37
N THR A 21 17.75 -4.40 -32.44
CA THR A 21 19.08 -4.13 -32.99
C THR A 21 19.15 -2.75 -33.64
N ALA A 22 18.11 -2.35 -34.39
CA ALA A 22 18.03 -1.01 -34.99
C ALA A 22 17.95 0.08 -33.93
N GLN A 23 17.14 -0.11 -32.89
CA GLN A 23 17.03 0.81 -31.77
C GLN A 23 18.35 0.92 -30.99
N ALA A 24 18.99 -0.21 -30.67
CA ALA A 24 20.29 -0.21 -29.99
C ALA A 24 21.38 0.48 -30.82
N ASN A 25 21.36 0.31 -32.14
CA ASN A 25 22.28 0.99 -33.03
C ASN A 25 21.99 2.50 -33.12
N ALA A 26 20.72 2.90 -33.21
CA ALA A 26 20.31 4.31 -33.22
C ALA A 26 20.76 5.04 -31.95
N VAL A 27 20.59 4.42 -30.80
CA VAL A 27 21.09 4.94 -29.51
C VAL A 27 22.62 5.02 -29.51
N ARG A 28 23.29 3.93 -29.92
CA ARG A 28 24.77 3.86 -29.98
C ARG A 28 25.38 4.93 -30.89
N TRP A 29 24.71 5.30 -31.97
CA TRP A 29 25.15 6.31 -32.90
C TRP A 29 24.68 7.73 -32.55
N GLY A 30 23.96 7.87 -31.41
CA GLY A 30 23.42 9.17 -30.96
C GLY A 30 22.32 9.71 -31.84
N GLN A 31 21.62 8.84 -32.56
CA GLN A 31 20.49 9.23 -33.40
C GLN A 31 19.23 9.54 -32.60
N LEU A 32 19.02 8.86 -31.46
CA LEU A 32 17.89 9.09 -30.57
C LEU A 32 18.37 9.51 -29.18
N VAL A 33 17.67 10.46 -28.59
CA VAL A 33 17.93 10.92 -27.21
C VAL A 33 17.53 9.88 -26.19
N GLN A 34 16.62 8.99 -26.55
CA GLN A 34 15.94 8.07 -25.67
C GLN A 34 16.07 6.62 -26.20
N ASP A 35 16.14 5.68 -25.28
CA ASP A 35 16.17 4.23 -25.57
C ASP A 35 14.80 3.70 -26.05
N ASN A 36 13.93 4.59 -26.52
CA ASN A 36 12.55 4.24 -26.82
C ASN A 36 12.08 4.92 -28.11
N ALA A 37 12.26 4.21 -29.22
CA ALA A 37 11.77 4.67 -30.53
C ALA A 37 10.23 4.87 -30.55
N LEU A 38 9.48 4.21 -29.67
CA LEU A 38 8.05 4.43 -29.56
C LEU A 38 7.71 5.82 -29.03
N LEU A 39 8.48 6.36 -28.08
CA LEU A 39 8.30 7.72 -27.59
C LEU A 39 8.65 8.76 -28.65
N HIS A 40 9.63 8.46 -29.49
CA HIS A 40 9.98 9.30 -30.64
C HIS A 40 8.80 9.35 -31.63
N GLU A 41 8.27 8.19 -32.06
CA GLU A 41 7.10 8.14 -32.94
C GLU A 41 5.84 8.77 -32.32
N LEU A 42 5.68 8.65 -31.00
CA LEU A 42 4.62 9.34 -30.29
C LEU A 42 4.83 10.86 -30.30
N GLY A 43 6.08 11.32 -30.28
CA GLY A 43 6.44 12.73 -30.44
C GLY A 43 5.95 13.31 -31.77
N HIS A 44 6.14 12.59 -32.88
CA HIS A 44 5.58 12.94 -34.19
C HIS A 44 4.05 13.00 -34.17
N TYR A 45 3.41 12.03 -33.50
CA TYR A 45 1.96 12.01 -33.41
C TYR A 45 1.40 13.19 -32.61
N ILE A 46 2.06 13.57 -31.52
CA ILE A 46 1.68 14.76 -30.72
C ILE A 46 1.82 16.03 -31.54
N ASP A 47 2.92 16.18 -32.25
CA ASP A 47 3.15 17.33 -33.15
C ASP A 47 2.06 17.40 -34.24
N PHE A 48 1.76 16.29 -34.88
CA PHE A 48 0.67 16.19 -35.86
C PHE A 48 -0.71 16.53 -35.26
N CYS A 49 -1.02 16.07 -34.04
CA CYS A 49 -2.30 16.36 -33.39
C CYS A 49 -2.46 17.84 -33.01
N ASN A 50 -1.35 18.49 -32.67
CA ASN A 50 -1.36 19.90 -32.27
C ASN A 50 -1.51 20.85 -33.47
N ASP A 51 -0.87 20.55 -34.61
CA ASP A 51 -0.99 21.36 -35.83
C ASP A 51 -0.82 20.49 -37.10
N PRO A 52 -1.90 19.77 -37.52
CA PRO A 52 -1.84 18.87 -38.67
C PRO A 52 -1.44 19.56 -39.99
N ASP A 53 -1.80 20.81 -40.16
CA ASP A 53 -1.52 21.56 -41.41
C ASP A 53 -0.09 22.01 -41.46
N ASN A 54 0.49 22.38 -40.35
CA ASN A 54 1.88 22.81 -40.25
C ASN A 54 2.83 21.59 -40.28
N TYR A 55 2.48 20.51 -39.61
CA TYR A 55 3.25 19.25 -39.62
C TYR A 55 3.53 18.77 -41.05
N ARG A 56 2.52 18.78 -41.92
CA ARG A 56 2.66 18.37 -43.34
C ARG A 56 3.52 19.31 -44.16
N LYS A 57 3.60 20.60 -43.77
CA LYS A 57 4.43 21.61 -44.46
C LYS A 57 5.86 21.59 -43.97
N LEU A 58 6.07 21.26 -42.68
CA LEU A 58 7.38 21.28 -42.03
C LEU A 58 8.21 20.04 -42.30
N GLU A 59 7.58 18.90 -42.66
CA GLU A 59 8.26 17.67 -43.04
C GLU A 59 9.26 17.86 -44.21
N HIS A 60 9.15 18.96 -44.96
CA HIS A 60 9.99 19.23 -46.12
C HIS A 60 10.70 20.60 -46.11
N ASN A 61 10.50 21.45 -45.10
CA ASN A 61 11.03 22.80 -45.07
C ASN A 61 11.72 23.15 -43.74
N TRP A 62 12.83 22.50 -43.48
CA TRP A 62 13.66 22.80 -42.34
C TRP A 62 14.52 24.02 -42.53
N ASN A 63 14.34 25.07 -41.74
CA ASN A 63 15.24 26.21 -41.68
C ASN A 63 16.08 26.20 -40.42
N LEU A 64 17.21 25.52 -40.48
CA LEU A 64 18.19 25.35 -39.39
C LEU A 64 19.08 26.57 -39.17
N GLU A 65 18.99 27.61 -40.02
CA GLU A 65 19.94 28.74 -40.04
C GLU A 65 19.93 29.56 -38.73
N ASN A 66 18.85 29.46 -37.97
CA ASN A 66 18.67 30.25 -36.74
C ASN A 66 18.70 29.38 -35.44
N MET A 67 19.08 28.13 -35.52
CA MET A 67 19.12 27.23 -34.36
C MET A 67 20.53 26.77 -34.02
N ASP A 68 20.85 26.73 -32.71
CA ASP A 68 22.12 26.19 -32.23
C ASP A 68 22.11 24.68 -32.29
N LYS A 69 22.70 24.11 -33.36
CA LYS A 69 22.82 22.68 -33.60
C LYS A 69 23.62 21.96 -32.53
N ASP A 70 24.60 22.61 -31.92
CA ASP A 70 25.42 21.99 -30.88
C ASP A 70 24.64 21.93 -29.57
N LEU A 71 23.79 22.89 -29.27
CA LEU A 71 22.84 22.88 -28.19
C LEU A 71 21.81 21.73 -28.37
N ILE A 72 21.27 21.59 -29.59
CA ILE A 72 20.33 20.50 -29.92
C ILE A 72 21.01 19.13 -29.74
N LYS A 73 22.19 18.94 -30.29
CA LYS A 73 22.94 17.68 -30.16
C LYS A 73 23.27 17.34 -28.71
N LYS A 74 23.63 18.33 -27.93
CA LYS A 74 24.00 18.16 -26.50
C LYS A 74 22.82 17.73 -25.64
N HIS A 75 21.65 18.27 -25.87
CA HIS A 75 20.48 18.08 -25.01
C HIS A 75 19.43 17.11 -25.58
N LEU A 76 19.37 16.95 -26.88
CA LEU A 76 18.53 15.97 -27.57
C LEU A 76 19.40 14.90 -28.23
N SER A 77 19.56 14.94 -29.55
CA SER A 77 20.34 13.94 -30.29
C SER A 77 20.91 14.53 -31.58
N THR A 78 21.82 13.79 -32.19
CA THR A 78 22.29 14.12 -33.54
C THR A 78 21.14 14.01 -34.55
N TYR A 79 20.20 13.07 -34.33
CA TYR A 79 19.05 12.86 -35.19
C TYR A 79 18.07 14.04 -35.17
N ALA A 80 17.89 14.68 -34.02
CA ALA A 80 17.10 15.90 -33.88
C ALA A 80 17.61 17.10 -34.73
N THR A 81 18.77 16.97 -35.36
CA THR A 81 19.31 17.98 -36.27
C THR A 81 19.12 17.61 -37.76
N SER A 82 18.41 16.54 -38.08
CA SER A 82 18.17 16.10 -39.45
C SER A 82 17.07 16.91 -40.15
N ASP A 83 15.96 17.12 -39.49
CA ASP A 83 14.87 18.01 -39.91
C ASP A 83 14.05 18.51 -38.74
N TYR A 84 13.07 19.39 -38.98
CA TYR A 84 12.29 20.01 -37.91
C TYR A 84 11.30 19.06 -37.27
N ALA A 85 10.73 18.11 -38.02
CA ALA A 85 9.81 17.14 -37.46
C ALA A 85 10.54 16.19 -36.51
N GLU A 86 11.79 15.79 -36.86
CA GLU A 86 12.64 14.98 -35.98
C GLU A 86 13.08 15.74 -34.72
N PHE A 87 13.32 17.05 -34.85
CA PHE A 87 13.59 17.92 -33.70
C PHE A 87 12.40 17.91 -32.73
N GLU A 88 11.20 18.20 -33.23
CA GLU A 88 9.98 18.21 -32.38
C GLU A 88 9.68 16.84 -31.79
N ALA A 89 9.87 15.75 -32.54
CA ALA A 89 9.68 14.38 -32.03
C ALA A 89 10.64 14.05 -30.89
N GLU A 90 11.93 14.37 -31.03
CA GLU A 90 12.94 14.18 -29.99
C GLU A 90 12.72 15.11 -28.78
N LEU A 91 12.29 16.36 -29.04
CA LEU A 91 11.93 17.31 -27.99
C LEU A 91 10.74 16.82 -27.17
N ASN A 92 9.67 16.39 -27.85
CA ASN A 92 8.49 15.84 -27.20
C ASN A 92 8.81 14.55 -26.43
N ALA A 93 9.62 13.66 -27.01
CA ALA A 93 10.08 12.45 -26.33
C ALA A 93 10.89 12.78 -25.07
N ALA A 94 11.75 13.79 -25.12
CA ALA A 94 12.53 14.22 -23.96
C ALA A 94 11.65 14.86 -22.87
N ILE A 95 10.64 15.67 -23.25
CA ILE A 95 9.67 16.26 -22.32
C ILE A 95 8.81 15.15 -21.67
N MET A 96 8.32 14.20 -22.47
CA MET A 96 7.55 13.05 -21.95
C MET A 96 8.34 12.22 -20.93
N LYS A 97 9.65 12.15 -21.08
CA LYS A 97 10.55 11.51 -20.09
C LYS A 97 10.93 12.41 -18.91
N GLY A 98 10.36 13.59 -18.81
CA GLY A 98 10.65 14.51 -17.71
C GLY A 98 12.04 15.14 -17.74
N LYS A 99 12.72 15.15 -18.91
CA LYS A 99 14.04 15.75 -19.04
C LYS A 99 13.95 17.27 -18.90
N VAL A 100 14.74 17.84 -18.02
CA VAL A 100 14.86 19.31 -17.89
C VAL A 100 15.68 19.83 -19.05
N LEU A 101 15.06 20.64 -19.89
CA LEU A 101 15.66 21.18 -21.10
C LEU A 101 15.93 22.71 -20.95
N PRO A 102 17.00 23.25 -21.59
CA PRO A 102 17.25 24.68 -21.60
C PRO A 102 16.08 25.47 -22.22
N LYS A 103 15.77 26.62 -21.64
CA LYS A 103 14.70 27.52 -22.16
C LYS A 103 14.91 27.91 -23.61
N GLU A 104 16.16 28.11 -24.02
CA GLU A 104 16.53 28.43 -25.40
C GLU A 104 16.13 27.27 -26.34
N LEU A 105 16.38 26.03 -25.98
CA LEU A 105 15.97 24.86 -26.76
C LEU A 105 14.45 24.76 -26.91
N LEU A 106 13.71 25.05 -25.83
CA LEU A 106 12.25 25.08 -25.84
C LEU A 106 11.69 26.22 -26.72
N SER A 107 12.43 27.30 -26.87
CA SER A 107 12.01 28.43 -27.72
C SER A 107 12.11 28.16 -29.24
N TYR A 108 12.79 27.06 -29.62
CA TYR A 108 12.87 26.64 -31.03
C TYR A 108 11.62 25.85 -31.45
N SER A 109 10.85 25.34 -30.51
CA SER A 109 9.59 24.63 -30.81
C SER A 109 8.52 25.62 -31.30
N HIS A 110 7.77 25.22 -32.34
CA HIS A 110 6.60 25.96 -32.78
C HIS A 110 5.38 25.79 -31.88
N MET A 111 5.43 24.81 -30.99
CA MET A 111 4.36 24.52 -30.03
C MET A 111 4.40 25.49 -28.86
N ASN A 112 3.48 26.43 -28.82
CA ASN A 112 3.35 27.39 -27.72
C ASN A 112 2.92 26.77 -26.37
N LYS A 113 2.40 25.55 -26.38
CA LYS A 113 2.11 24.69 -25.20
C LYS A 113 2.16 23.24 -25.64
N VAL A 114 3.10 22.49 -25.09
CA VAL A 114 2.97 21.03 -25.09
C VAL A 114 1.66 20.71 -24.37
N ASP A 115 0.73 20.01 -25.04
CA ASP A 115 -0.47 19.53 -24.38
C ASP A 115 -0.07 18.41 -23.42
N THR A 116 0.32 18.84 -22.21
CA THR A 116 0.74 17.92 -21.14
C THR A 116 -0.38 16.97 -20.74
N GLU A 117 -1.63 17.31 -20.99
CA GLU A 117 -2.77 16.42 -20.73
C GLU A 117 -2.90 15.32 -21.80
N LEU A 118 -2.69 15.64 -23.07
CA LEU A 118 -2.64 14.64 -24.13
C LEU A 118 -1.43 13.71 -23.95
N ALA A 119 -0.25 14.25 -23.64
CA ALA A 119 0.94 13.47 -23.34
C ALA A 119 0.72 12.54 -22.13
N LYS A 120 0.12 13.04 -21.05
CA LYS A 120 -0.26 12.24 -19.88
C LYS A 120 -1.29 11.16 -20.22
N SER A 121 -2.29 11.49 -21.04
CA SER A 121 -3.32 10.55 -21.48
C SER A 121 -2.73 9.41 -22.33
N LEU A 122 -1.80 9.72 -23.22
CA LEU A 122 -1.13 8.73 -24.08
C LEU A 122 -0.14 7.86 -23.29
N LEU A 123 0.55 8.45 -22.31
CA LEU A 123 1.40 7.71 -21.37
C LEU A 123 0.59 6.73 -20.49
N SER A 124 -0.65 7.09 -20.14
CA SER A 124 -1.55 6.21 -19.37
C SER A 124 -2.02 4.98 -20.16
N LEU A 125 -1.90 4.99 -21.50
CA LEU A 125 -2.28 3.89 -22.38
C LEU A 125 -1.22 2.78 -22.54
N GLY A 126 -0.07 2.87 -21.86
CA GLY A 126 0.90 1.77 -21.84
C GLY A 126 2.38 2.10 -21.99
N ALA A 127 2.75 3.35 -22.23
CA ALA A 127 4.12 3.79 -21.99
C ALA A 127 4.21 4.14 -20.49
N GLY A 128 4.88 3.31 -19.69
CA GLY A 128 5.00 3.54 -18.26
C GLY A 128 5.46 4.98 -17.99
N GLU A 129 4.67 5.73 -17.21
CA GLU A 129 5.12 7.02 -16.69
C GLU A 129 6.49 6.80 -16.07
N ASP A 130 7.51 7.47 -16.57
CA ASP A 130 8.75 7.66 -15.82
C ASP A 130 8.41 8.62 -14.66
N VAL A 131 7.83 8.03 -13.62
CA VAL A 131 7.67 8.74 -12.35
C VAL A 131 9.07 9.16 -11.95
N CYS A 132 9.30 10.47 -11.89
CA CYS A 132 10.58 11.01 -11.42
C CYS A 132 10.76 10.57 -9.96
N LEU A 133 11.56 9.56 -9.75
CA LEU A 133 11.83 8.97 -8.43
C LEU A 133 13.32 9.17 -8.10
N PRO A 134 13.64 9.58 -6.87
CA PRO A 134 12.69 9.97 -5.81
C PRO A 134 12.06 11.35 -6.05
N SER A 135 10.81 11.53 -5.63
CA SER A 135 10.19 12.86 -5.62
C SER A 135 10.90 13.77 -4.59
N GLU A 136 10.82 15.10 -4.77
CA GLU A 136 11.39 16.06 -3.80
C GLU A 136 10.87 15.82 -2.38
N ASP A 137 9.59 15.46 -2.25
CA ASP A 137 8.95 15.17 -0.96
C ASP A 137 9.57 13.93 -0.29
N ILE A 138 9.87 12.87 -1.04
CA ILE A 138 10.55 11.68 -0.51
C ILE A 138 11.97 12.02 -0.09
N SER A 139 12.72 12.76 -0.90
CA SER A 139 14.11 13.14 -0.59
C SER A 139 14.18 14.01 0.67
N LYS A 140 13.27 14.97 0.80
CA LYS A 140 13.14 15.79 2.01
C LYS A 140 12.70 14.96 3.21
N GLY A 141 11.67 14.14 3.04
CA GLY A 141 11.15 13.26 4.09
C GLY A 141 12.20 12.28 4.60
N PHE A 142 13.02 11.70 3.71
CA PHE A 142 14.14 10.85 4.08
C PHE A 142 15.15 11.59 4.95
N LYS A 143 15.59 12.79 4.55
CA LYS A 143 16.52 13.61 5.33
C LYS A 143 15.98 13.95 6.72
N ASP A 144 14.69 14.29 6.80
CA ASP A 144 14.06 14.65 8.08
C ASP A 144 13.87 13.41 8.97
N ALA A 145 13.53 12.25 8.41
CA ALA A 145 13.48 10.99 9.14
C ALA A 145 14.88 10.56 9.63
N MET A 146 15.95 10.78 8.84
CA MET A 146 17.32 10.54 9.29
C MET A 146 17.73 11.41 10.48
N LYS A 147 17.22 12.64 10.62
CA LYS A 147 17.41 13.45 11.84
C LYS A 147 16.78 12.78 13.06
N VAL A 148 15.61 12.15 12.89
CA VAL A 148 14.94 11.43 13.98
C VAL A 148 15.76 10.22 14.40
N VAL A 149 16.24 9.41 13.43
CA VAL A 149 17.16 8.28 13.70
C VAL A 149 18.42 8.78 14.41
N PHE A 150 19.01 9.86 13.93
CA PHE A 150 20.20 10.46 14.51
C PHE A 150 19.99 10.90 15.96
N ASN A 151 18.83 11.42 16.32
CA ASN A 151 18.52 11.90 17.67
C ASN A 151 18.03 10.80 18.61
N GLN A 152 17.81 9.58 18.11
CA GLN A 152 17.37 8.47 18.93
C GLN A 152 18.41 8.14 20.01
N LYS A 153 17.95 7.93 21.24
CA LYS A 153 18.75 7.47 22.36
C LYS A 153 18.66 5.95 22.48
N GLY A 154 19.75 5.31 22.87
CA GLY A 154 19.80 3.86 23.05
C GLY A 154 20.71 3.15 22.05
N SER A 155 21.00 1.88 22.33
CA SER A 155 21.91 1.02 21.53
C SER A 155 21.19 0.18 20.48
N SER A 156 19.85 0.22 20.44
CA SER A 156 19.03 -0.54 19.50
C SER A 156 18.00 0.35 18.84
N PHE A 157 17.65 0.00 17.60
CA PHE A 157 16.59 0.67 16.86
C PHE A 157 15.22 0.38 17.47
N SER A 158 14.47 1.42 17.84
CA SER A 158 13.12 1.27 18.40
C SER A 158 12.04 1.44 17.34
N ILE A 159 11.05 0.54 17.35
CA ILE A 159 9.87 0.63 16.49
C ILE A 159 9.04 1.91 16.78
N ASP A 160 9.17 2.49 17.98
CA ASP A 160 8.39 3.67 18.38
C ASP A 160 8.73 4.91 17.56
N ILE A 161 9.90 4.91 16.89
CA ILE A 161 10.29 5.97 15.95
C ILE A 161 9.25 6.14 14.82
N MET A 162 8.48 5.10 14.50
CA MET A 162 7.42 5.13 13.49
C MET A 162 6.27 6.08 13.85
N ALA A 163 6.15 6.47 15.11
CA ALA A 163 5.17 7.46 15.56
C ALA A 163 5.66 8.91 15.44
N ASP A 164 6.94 9.13 15.11
CA ASP A 164 7.48 10.47 14.92
C ASP A 164 6.88 11.15 13.68
N LYS A 165 6.57 12.43 13.79
CA LYS A 165 5.92 13.20 12.72
C LYS A 165 6.73 13.24 11.42
N ASN A 166 8.05 13.33 11.50
CA ASN A 166 8.90 13.37 10.31
C ASN A 166 8.96 12.00 9.63
N VAL A 167 8.96 10.91 10.42
CA VAL A 167 8.87 9.55 9.89
C VAL A 167 7.50 9.32 9.24
N GLN A 168 6.42 9.80 9.86
CA GLN A 168 5.08 9.75 9.26
C GLN A 168 5.03 10.51 7.92
N SER A 169 5.69 11.67 7.82
CA SER A 169 5.76 12.44 6.58
C SER A 169 6.47 11.68 5.46
N LEU A 170 7.52 10.91 5.76
CA LEU A 170 8.18 10.04 4.78
C LEU A 170 7.26 8.90 4.33
N ILE A 171 6.54 8.27 5.26
CA ILE A 171 5.54 7.22 4.94
C ILE A 171 4.46 7.78 4.03
N GLU A 172 3.93 8.98 4.34
CA GLU A 172 2.91 9.65 3.51
C GLU A 172 3.45 9.99 2.11
N ALA A 173 4.69 10.45 2.00
CA ALA A 173 5.31 10.75 0.70
C ALA A 173 5.41 9.49 -0.17
N HIS A 174 5.83 8.35 0.38
CA HIS A 174 5.85 7.07 -0.33
C HIS A 174 4.43 6.63 -0.73
N ALA A 175 3.48 6.68 0.20
CA ALA A 175 2.10 6.27 -0.04
C ALA A 175 1.44 7.12 -1.13
N THR A 176 1.67 8.44 -1.12
CA THR A 176 1.12 9.38 -2.11
C THR A 176 1.59 9.04 -3.54
N VAL A 177 2.87 8.67 -3.69
CA VAL A 177 3.39 8.24 -5.00
C VAL A 177 2.65 6.98 -5.48
N LEU A 178 2.43 6.01 -4.60
CA LEU A 178 1.72 4.79 -4.95
C LEU A 178 0.22 5.02 -5.19
N ASP A 179 -0.40 5.96 -4.48
CA ASP A 179 -1.83 6.29 -4.57
C ASP A 179 -2.21 6.92 -5.92
N ARG A 180 -1.28 7.58 -6.61
CA ARG A 180 -1.50 8.12 -7.97
C ARG A 180 -2.04 7.07 -8.94
N ASN A 181 -1.67 5.80 -8.75
CA ASN A 181 -2.17 4.68 -9.55
C ASN A 181 -3.65 4.35 -9.33
N ILE A 182 -4.25 4.85 -8.24
CA ILE A 182 -5.62 4.53 -7.84
C ILE A 182 -6.58 5.65 -8.22
N GLU A 183 -6.08 6.89 -8.27
CA GLU A 183 -6.91 8.10 -8.40
C GLU A 183 -7.80 8.10 -9.65
N ARG A 184 -7.30 7.56 -10.77
CA ARG A 184 -7.97 7.58 -12.08
C ARG A 184 -8.79 6.34 -12.38
N LEU A 185 -8.79 5.33 -11.49
CA LEU A 185 -9.49 4.08 -11.75
C LEU A 185 -10.96 4.17 -11.29
N GLU A 186 -11.86 3.62 -12.10
CA GLU A 186 -13.25 3.45 -11.72
C GLU A 186 -13.39 2.27 -10.77
N MET A 187 -13.76 2.55 -9.53
CA MET A 187 -14.00 1.58 -8.47
C MET A 187 -14.82 2.21 -7.35
N SER A 188 -15.38 1.39 -6.47
CA SER A 188 -16.09 1.90 -5.29
C SER A 188 -15.17 2.70 -4.36
N ASP A 189 -15.73 3.64 -3.60
CA ASP A 189 -14.98 4.41 -2.60
C ASP A 189 -14.38 3.51 -1.52
N ILE A 190 -15.08 2.43 -1.17
CA ILE A 190 -14.60 1.43 -0.21
C ILE A 190 -13.34 0.73 -0.74
N MET A 191 -13.36 0.26 -1.99
CA MET A 191 -12.19 -0.35 -2.61
C MET A 191 -11.02 0.63 -2.64
N ARG A 192 -11.26 1.87 -3.11
CA ARG A 192 -10.26 2.94 -3.18
C ARG A 192 -9.59 3.16 -1.82
N GLN A 193 -10.36 3.36 -0.77
CA GLN A 193 -9.84 3.56 0.59
C GLN A 193 -9.00 2.38 1.08
N ARG A 194 -9.41 1.15 0.77
CA ARG A 194 -8.69 -0.06 1.17
C ARG A 194 -7.37 -0.20 0.44
N LEU A 195 -7.34 0.09 -0.87
CA LEU A 195 -6.11 0.07 -1.66
C LEU A 195 -5.13 1.16 -1.20
N GLN A 196 -5.59 2.39 -0.96
CA GLN A 196 -4.77 3.48 -0.42
C GLN A 196 -4.19 3.12 0.95
N ARG A 197 -4.99 2.50 1.80
CA ARG A 197 -4.52 2.00 3.08
C ARG A 197 -3.45 0.92 2.92
N SER A 198 -3.61 0.00 1.97
CA SER A 198 -2.59 -1.00 1.64
C SER A 198 -1.26 -0.33 1.26
N ASN A 199 -1.30 0.71 0.43
CA ASN A 199 -0.12 1.50 0.06
C ASN A 199 0.55 2.14 1.28
N TYR A 200 -0.25 2.71 2.20
CA TYR A 200 0.28 3.30 3.42
C TYR A 200 0.97 2.28 4.33
N ILE A 201 0.36 1.10 4.53
CA ILE A 201 0.95 0.02 5.32
C ILE A 201 2.27 -0.44 4.71
N PHE A 202 2.27 -0.67 3.40
CA PHE A 202 3.47 -1.08 2.68
C PHE A 202 4.58 -0.02 2.80
N SER A 203 4.25 1.25 2.63
CA SER A 203 5.16 2.38 2.80
C SER A 203 5.72 2.46 4.22
N GLY A 204 4.90 2.19 5.23
CA GLY A 204 5.33 2.13 6.63
C GLY A 204 6.35 1.02 6.88
N ILE A 205 6.10 -0.19 6.35
CA ILE A 205 7.03 -1.32 6.48
C ILE A 205 8.35 -1.01 5.75
N LYS A 206 8.28 -0.46 4.54
CA LYS A 206 9.43 -0.01 3.77
C LYS A 206 10.27 0.99 4.54
N THR A 207 9.66 2.07 5.02
CA THR A 207 10.32 3.12 5.81
C THR A 207 10.97 2.54 7.06
N PHE A 208 10.32 1.64 7.77
CA PHE A 208 10.94 0.96 8.92
C PHE A 208 12.24 0.25 8.54
N HIS A 209 12.26 -0.44 7.41
CA HIS A 209 13.47 -1.12 6.95
C HIS A 209 14.57 -0.14 6.55
N GLU A 210 14.24 0.95 5.87
CA GLU A 210 15.19 2.02 5.55
C GLU A 210 15.86 2.59 6.81
N LEU A 211 15.05 2.94 7.81
CA LEU A 211 15.53 3.54 9.06
C LEU A 211 16.33 2.54 9.89
N ASN A 212 15.89 1.27 9.93
CA ASN A 212 16.61 0.20 10.65
C ASN A 212 17.95 -0.14 9.98
N GLU A 213 18.04 -0.07 8.65
CA GLU A 213 19.29 -0.27 7.90
C GLU A 213 20.25 0.92 8.07
N ALA A 214 19.71 2.12 8.21
CA ALA A 214 20.49 3.34 8.46
C ALA A 214 21.06 3.41 9.88
N PHE A 215 20.37 2.85 10.87
CA PHE A 215 20.71 2.99 12.29
C PHE A 215 22.14 2.58 12.64
N PRO A 216 22.71 1.45 12.17
CA PRO A 216 24.11 1.09 12.44
C PRO A 216 25.13 2.11 11.93
N SER A 217 24.80 2.88 10.90
CA SER A 217 25.68 3.90 10.31
C SER A 217 25.90 5.12 11.22
N LEU A 218 25.19 5.21 12.35
CA LEU A 218 25.38 6.28 13.34
C LEU A 218 26.76 6.30 13.97
N LEU A 219 27.42 5.15 14.07
CA LEU A 219 28.71 5.01 14.72
C LEU A 219 29.85 4.91 13.69
N ASP A 220 31.01 5.42 14.05
CA ASP A 220 32.22 5.22 13.31
C ASP A 220 32.90 3.88 13.70
N GLU A 221 34.05 3.57 13.09
CA GLU A 221 34.80 2.33 13.33
C GLU A 221 35.29 2.19 14.78
N ASN A 222 35.36 3.31 15.50
CA ASN A 222 35.79 3.37 16.90
C ASN A 222 34.59 3.35 17.88
N GLY A 223 33.37 3.23 17.37
CA GLY A 223 32.16 3.26 18.19
C GLY A 223 31.71 4.66 18.62
N ASN A 224 32.33 5.72 18.10
CA ASN A 224 31.92 7.09 18.37
C ASN A 224 30.79 7.53 17.44
N ARG A 225 29.92 8.40 17.94
CA ARG A 225 28.83 8.94 17.15
C ARG A 225 29.37 9.90 16.09
N LYS A 226 29.01 9.65 14.82
CA LYS A 226 29.37 10.52 13.70
C LYS A 226 28.69 11.87 13.76
N PRO A 227 29.25 12.95 13.20
CA PRO A 227 28.52 14.17 12.88
C PRO A 227 27.35 13.88 11.90
N PHE A 228 26.27 14.63 12.02
CA PHE A 228 25.05 14.37 11.23
C PHE A 228 25.29 14.35 9.71
N GLU A 229 26.06 15.29 9.18
CA GLU A 229 26.34 15.37 7.73
C GLU A 229 27.13 14.13 7.24
N ARG A 230 28.07 13.61 8.03
CA ARG A 230 28.77 12.37 7.67
C ARG A 230 27.84 11.17 7.70
N PHE A 231 26.99 11.06 8.73
CA PHE A 231 25.97 10.02 8.81
C PHE A 231 25.02 10.10 7.59
N LEU A 232 24.53 11.31 7.24
CA LEU A 232 23.61 11.51 6.11
C LEU A 232 24.23 11.08 4.78
N ASN A 233 25.50 11.38 4.56
CA ASN A 233 26.24 10.94 3.37
C ASN A 233 26.39 9.41 3.31
N ASP A 234 26.68 8.77 4.45
CA ASP A 234 26.86 7.32 4.52
C ASP A 234 25.55 6.57 4.20
N VAL A 235 24.38 7.14 4.53
CA VAL A 235 23.06 6.53 4.27
C VAL A 235 22.45 6.90 2.92
N GLN A 236 23.10 7.77 2.12
CA GLN A 236 22.59 8.17 0.81
C GLN A 236 22.36 6.96 -0.11
N LYS A 237 23.23 5.95 -0.07
CA LYS A 237 23.06 4.71 -0.84
C LYS A 237 21.78 3.95 -0.49
N ILE A 238 21.34 4.03 0.76
CA ILE A 238 20.08 3.44 1.20
C ILE A 238 18.94 4.17 0.51
N ASN A 239 18.95 5.51 0.53
CA ASN A 239 17.97 6.33 -0.18
C ASN A 239 17.87 5.97 -1.67
N ASP A 240 19.01 5.89 -2.36
CA ASP A 240 19.05 5.57 -3.79
C ASP A 240 18.51 4.16 -4.08
N THR A 241 18.79 3.20 -3.20
CA THR A 241 18.32 1.82 -3.35
C THR A 241 16.82 1.72 -3.16
N TYR A 242 16.28 2.27 -2.06
CA TYR A 242 14.86 2.13 -1.70
C TYR A 242 13.96 3.07 -2.50
N ASN A 243 14.41 4.30 -2.75
CA ASN A 243 13.56 5.37 -3.24
C ASN A 243 13.72 5.68 -4.74
N ALA A 244 14.74 5.13 -5.40
CA ALA A 244 14.85 5.16 -6.85
C ALA A 244 14.62 3.77 -7.44
N ASN A 245 15.46 2.78 -7.08
CA ASN A 245 15.44 1.47 -7.75
C ASN A 245 14.23 0.61 -7.38
N TYR A 246 13.96 0.45 -6.07
CA TYR A 246 12.86 -0.42 -5.64
C TYR A 246 11.50 0.24 -5.86
N LEU A 247 11.40 1.53 -5.61
CA LEU A 247 10.14 2.25 -5.71
C LEU A 247 9.52 2.18 -7.11
N ARG A 248 10.32 2.13 -8.17
CA ARG A 248 9.83 1.96 -9.54
C ARG A 248 9.12 0.62 -9.73
N ALA A 249 9.74 -0.49 -9.28
CA ALA A 249 9.13 -1.82 -9.40
C ALA A 249 7.86 -1.94 -8.55
N GLU A 250 7.86 -1.33 -7.36
CA GLU A 250 6.73 -1.25 -6.44
C GLU A 250 5.57 -0.46 -7.05
N TYR A 251 5.88 0.70 -7.65
CA TYR A 251 4.91 1.54 -8.35
C TYR A 251 4.20 0.76 -9.46
N ASN A 252 4.96 0.07 -10.33
CA ASN A 252 4.40 -0.73 -11.42
C ASN A 252 3.55 -1.90 -10.90
N PHE A 253 3.95 -2.51 -9.79
CA PHE A 253 3.18 -3.58 -9.17
C PHE A 253 1.87 -3.07 -8.59
N VAL A 254 1.89 -1.93 -7.88
CA VAL A 254 0.69 -1.27 -7.35
C VAL A 254 -0.26 -0.88 -8.48
N GLN A 255 0.25 -0.36 -9.58
CA GLN A 255 -0.54 -0.02 -10.77
C GLN A 255 -1.31 -1.23 -11.30
N SER A 256 -0.60 -2.34 -11.53
CA SER A 256 -1.22 -3.59 -12.00
C SER A 256 -2.23 -4.13 -10.99
N SER A 257 -1.89 -4.13 -9.70
CA SER A 257 -2.77 -4.61 -8.64
C SER A 257 -4.04 -3.78 -8.51
N ALA A 258 -3.93 -2.45 -8.58
CA ALA A 258 -5.08 -1.55 -8.50
C ALA A 258 -6.03 -1.72 -9.70
N GLN A 259 -5.49 -1.83 -10.92
CA GLN A 259 -6.29 -2.12 -12.12
C GLN A 259 -7.01 -3.46 -12.00
N MET A 260 -6.33 -4.49 -11.50
CA MET A 260 -6.91 -5.81 -11.34
C MET A 260 -7.93 -5.86 -10.20
N ALA A 261 -7.74 -5.08 -9.13
CA ALA A 261 -8.74 -4.95 -8.07
C ALA A 261 -10.02 -4.27 -8.56
N ALA A 262 -9.91 -3.19 -9.35
CA ALA A 262 -11.05 -2.53 -9.97
C ALA A 262 -11.84 -3.47 -10.89
N LYS A 263 -11.15 -4.25 -11.73
CA LYS A 263 -11.80 -5.27 -12.58
C LYS A 263 -12.48 -6.37 -11.77
N TRP A 264 -11.86 -6.79 -10.66
CA TRP A 264 -12.44 -7.83 -9.81
C TRP A 264 -13.78 -7.40 -9.21
N GLU A 265 -13.91 -6.14 -8.82
CA GLU A 265 -15.15 -5.60 -8.29
C GLU A 265 -16.29 -5.73 -9.32
N GLN A 266 -16.04 -5.38 -10.58
CA GLN A 266 -16.98 -5.57 -11.69
C GLN A 266 -17.30 -7.05 -11.93
N PHE A 267 -16.28 -7.93 -11.90
CA PHE A 267 -16.48 -9.37 -12.09
C PHE A 267 -17.32 -9.99 -10.95
N ALA A 268 -17.15 -9.51 -9.73
CA ALA A 268 -17.93 -9.97 -8.57
C ALA A 268 -19.42 -9.60 -8.67
N GLU A 269 -19.75 -8.43 -9.23
CA GLU A 269 -21.13 -8.01 -9.48
C GLU A 269 -21.82 -8.90 -10.52
N ASP A 270 -21.11 -9.26 -11.58
CA ASP A 270 -21.63 -10.13 -12.62
C ASP A 270 -21.70 -11.61 -12.21
N GLY A 271 -20.89 -12.01 -11.26
CA GLY A 271 -20.80 -13.37 -10.75
C GLY A 271 -20.55 -14.38 -11.87
N ASP A 272 -21.06 -15.60 -11.70
CA ASP A 272 -20.84 -16.71 -12.64
C ASP A 272 -21.68 -16.62 -13.93
N ARG A 273 -22.22 -15.45 -14.29
CA ARG A 273 -22.87 -15.24 -15.60
C ARG A 273 -21.87 -15.38 -16.76
N TYR A 274 -20.63 -14.97 -16.52
CA TYR A 274 -19.52 -15.05 -17.45
C TYR A 274 -18.43 -15.97 -16.88
N ASN A 275 -17.53 -16.41 -17.74
CA ASN A 275 -16.25 -16.94 -17.30
C ASN A 275 -15.20 -15.83 -17.31
N LEU A 276 -14.18 -15.99 -16.49
CA LEU A 276 -12.97 -15.17 -16.54
C LEU A 276 -11.91 -15.90 -17.36
N GLN A 277 -11.18 -15.17 -18.20
CA GLN A 277 -10.07 -15.71 -18.97
C GLN A 277 -8.79 -14.95 -18.70
N TYR A 278 -7.75 -15.67 -18.35
CA TYR A 278 -6.40 -15.13 -18.18
C TYR A 278 -5.80 -14.73 -19.51
N ARG A 279 -5.25 -13.53 -19.61
CA ARG A 279 -4.61 -12.99 -20.81
C ARG A 279 -3.22 -12.45 -20.47
N THR A 280 -2.22 -12.91 -21.22
CA THR A 280 -0.90 -12.30 -21.20
C THR A 280 -0.84 -11.11 -22.16
N ALA A 281 0.19 -10.28 -22.03
CA ALA A 281 0.40 -9.15 -22.95
C ALA A 281 0.70 -9.60 -24.39
N GLY A 282 1.02 -10.87 -24.62
CA GLY A 282 1.21 -11.47 -25.93
C GLY A 282 2.49 -11.06 -26.67
N ASP A 283 3.41 -10.38 -25.99
CA ASP A 283 4.71 -9.94 -26.54
C ASP A 283 5.90 -10.77 -26.01
N SER A 284 7.09 -10.50 -26.55
CA SER A 284 8.33 -11.19 -26.18
C SER A 284 8.80 -10.95 -24.73
N LYS A 285 8.23 -9.97 -24.04
CA LYS A 285 8.55 -9.65 -22.64
C LYS A 285 7.67 -10.44 -21.64
N VAL A 286 6.72 -11.24 -22.13
CA VAL A 286 5.95 -12.15 -21.27
C VAL A 286 6.89 -13.28 -20.83
N ARG A 287 6.96 -13.48 -19.50
CA ARG A 287 7.75 -14.59 -18.95
C ARG A 287 7.22 -15.92 -19.49
N PRO A 288 8.09 -16.86 -19.90
CA PRO A 288 7.65 -18.18 -20.40
C PRO A 288 6.69 -18.89 -19.44
N ALA A 289 6.96 -18.84 -18.15
CA ALA A 289 6.10 -19.40 -17.10
C ALA A 289 4.69 -18.78 -17.10
N HIS A 290 4.57 -17.44 -17.24
CA HIS A 290 3.27 -16.78 -17.33
C HIS A 290 2.53 -17.07 -18.65
N ALA A 291 3.26 -17.40 -19.74
CA ALA A 291 2.65 -17.76 -21.00
C ALA A 291 1.75 -19.01 -20.88
N ALA A 292 2.06 -19.92 -19.97
CA ALA A 292 1.26 -21.12 -19.70
C ALA A 292 -0.16 -20.79 -19.20
N LEU A 293 -0.34 -19.66 -18.52
CA LEU A 293 -1.64 -19.21 -18.03
C LEU A 293 -2.54 -18.61 -19.12
N ASN A 294 -1.97 -18.25 -20.28
CA ASN A 294 -2.74 -17.61 -21.33
C ASN A 294 -3.88 -18.50 -21.83
N GLY A 295 -5.10 -17.97 -21.79
CA GLY A 295 -6.30 -18.67 -22.22
C GLY A 295 -6.95 -19.55 -21.14
N VAL A 296 -6.37 -19.71 -19.95
CA VAL A 296 -7.05 -20.37 -18.81
C VAL A 296 -8.38 -19.67 -18.57
N THR A 297 -9.47 -20.43 -18.63
CA THR A 297 -10.84 -19.93 -18.59
C THR A 297 -11.61 -20.66 -17.49
N LEU A 298 -12.07 -19.93 -16.48
CA LEU A 298 -12.75 -20.49 -15.30
C LEU A 298 -13.87 -19.53 -14.83
N PRO A 299 -14.91 -20.04 -14.15
CA PRO A 299 -15.89 -19.14 -13.52
C PRO A 299 -15.23 -18.28 -12.43
N PRO A 300 -15.76 -17.07 -12.13
CA PRO A 300 -15.26 -16.20 -11.06
C PRO A 300 -15.18 -16.88 -9.68
N SER A 301 -16.07 -17.82 -9.42
CA SER A 301 -16.13 -18.59 -8.15
C SER A 301 -15.03 -19.65 -8.00
N ASP A 302 -14.26 -19.93 -9.06
CA ASP A 302 -13.21 -20.96 -8.99
C ASP A 302 -12.06 -20.53 -8.07
N PRO A 303 -11.60 -21.41 -7.15
CA PRO A 303 -10.49 -21.13 -6.23
C PRO A 303 -9.17 -20.74 -6.91
N PHE A 304 -8.96 -21.14 -8.17
CA PHE A 304 -7.81 -20.72 -8.98
C PHE A 304 -7.53 -19.22 -8.88
N TRP A 305 -8.57 -18.39 -8.92
CA TRP A 305 -8.45 -16.93 -8.88
C TRP A 305 -7.99 -16.37 -7.54
N GLN A 306 -8.05 -17.14 -6.47
CA GLN A 306 -7.52 -16.70 -5.17
C GLN A 306 -5.99 -16.60 -5.18
N THR A 307 -5.33 -17.48 -5.96
CA THR A 307 -3.88 -17.65 -5.96
C THR A 307 -3.22 -17.10 -7.22
N TYR A 308 -3.83 -17.32 -8.39
CA TYR A 308 -3.18 -17.07 -9.69
C TYR A 308 -3.76 -15.87 -10.44
N TYR A 309 -4.58 -15.06 -9.80
CA TYR A 309 -5.07 -13.81 -10.37
C TYR A 309 -3.90 -12.80 -10.47
N PRO A 310 -3.71 -12.10 -11.62
CA PRO A 310 -2.58 -11.19 -11.76
C PRO A 310 -2.67 -9.95 -10.84
N PRO A 311 -1.51 -9.31 -10.52
CA PRO A 311 -0.16 -9.54 -11.07
C PRO A 311 0.59 -10.69 -10.39
N ASN A 312 1.19 -11.57 -11.18
CA ASN A 312 1.91 -12.73 -10.70
C ASN A 312 3.44 -12.52 -10.66
N GLY A 313 3.89 -11.29 -10.51
CA GLY A 313 5.31 -10.94 -10.40
C GLY A 313 5.56 -9.45 -10.59
N TRP A 314 6.75 -9.00 -10.23
CA TRP A 314 7.19 -7.61 -10.50
C TRP A 314 7.13 -7.31 -12.01
N ASN A 315 6.59 -6.14 -12.36
CA ASN A 315 6.38 -5.71 -13.74
C ASN A 315 5.49 -6.69 -14.58
N CYS A 316 4.61 -7.43 -13.92
CA CYS A 316 3.64 -8.29 -14.62
C CYS A 316 2.61 -7.43 -15.34
N ARG A 317 2.41 -7.70 -16.64
CA ARG A 317 1.44 -7.01 -17.50
C ARG A 317 0.29 -7.93 -17.95
N CYS A 318 0.11 -9.05 -17.25
CA CYS A 318 -1.00 -9.95 -17.48
C CYS A 318 -2.31 -9.34 -16.98
N THR A 319 -3.42 -9.74 -17.56
CA THR A 319 -4.75 -9.26 -17.20
C THR A 319 -5.75 -10.41 -17.24
N VAL A 320 -6.95 -10.15 -16.74
CA VAL A 320 -8.09 -11.06 -16.85
C VAL A 320 -9.24 -10.31 -17.52
N VAL A 321 -9.99 -11.01 -18.35
CA VAL A 321 -11.15 -10.48 -19.07
C VAL A 321 -12.35 -11.40 -18.89
N GLN A 322 -13.54 -10.83 -18.89
CA GLN A 322 -14.80 -11.59 -18.95
C GLN A 322 -15.02 -12.13 -20.36
N VAL A 323 -15.43 -13.38 -20.47
CA VAL A 323 -15.73 -14.06 -21.72
C VAL A 323 -17.07 -14.79 -21.66
N ARG A 324 -17.76 -14.88 -22.80
CA ARG A 324 -19.04 -15.59 -22.90
C ARG A 324 -18.82 -17.09 -22.77
N LYS A 325 -19.58 -17.75 -21.90
CA LYS A 325 -19.53 -19.21 -21.68
C LYS A 325 -19.75 -20.02 -22.95
N SER A 326 -20.65 -19.53 -23.84
CA SER A 326 -20.96 -20.21 -25.11
C SER A 326 -19.81 -20.21 -26.12
N LYS A 327 -18.84 -19.28 -25.98
CA LYS A 327 -17.75 -19.14 -26.94
C LYS A 327 -16.42 -19.69 -26.42
N TYR A 328 -16.21 -19.69 -25.12
CA TYR A 328 -14.94 -20.08 -24.51
C TYR A 328 -15.18 -21.22 -23.52
N PRO A 329 -14.74 -22.44 -23.85
CA PRO A 329 -14.88 -23.60 -22.99
C PRO A 329 -14.09 -23.39 -21.68
N VAL A 330 -14.60 -23.96 -20.60
CA VAL A 330 -13.94 -23.95 -19.30
C VAL A 330 -12.72 -24.86 -19.35
N THR A 331 -11.59 -24.37 -18.87
CA THR A 331 -10.39 -25.19 -18.62
C THR A 331 -10.68 -26.11 -17.44
N PRO A 332 -10.35 -27.42 -17.51
CA PRO A 332 -10.45 -28.30 -16.35
C PRO A 332 -9.70 -27.72 -15.16
N HIS A 333 -10.33 -27.74 -13.97
CA HIS A 333 -9.76 -27.11 -12.76
C HIS A 333 -8.34 -27.60 -12.46
N ASP A 334 -8.12 -28.91 -12.47
CA ASP A 334 -6.82 -29.51 -12.16
C ASP A 334 -5.73 -29.09 -13.19
N GLU A 335 -6.12 -28.95 -14.45
CA GLU A 335 -5.22 -28.46 -15.49
C GLU A 335 -4.86 -26.99 -15.25
N ALA A 336 -5.84 -26.17 -14.91
CA ALA A 336 -5.63 -24.77 -14.58
C ALA A 336 -4.70 -24.60 -13.36
N MET A 337 -4.94 -25.37 -12.30
CA MET A 337 -4.10 -25.39 -11.10
C MET A 337 -2.66 -25.77 -11.41
N LYS A 338 -2.46 -26.83 -12.21
CA LYS A 338 -1.12 -27.25 -12.66
C LYS A 338 -0.40 -26.13 -13.43
N ARG A 339 -1.09 -25.47 -14.38
CA ARG A 339 -0.52 -24.32 -15.11
C ARG A 339 -0.19 -23.16 -14.18
N GLY A 340 -1.00 -22.94 -13.13
CA GLY A 340 -0.75 -21.93 -12.10
C GLY A 340 0.51 -22.24 -11.29
N GLU A 341 0.70 -23.47 -10.86
CA GLU A 341 1.90 -23.93 -10.16
C GLU A 341 3.16 -23.76 -11.02
N GLU A 342 3.09 -24.16 -12.29
CA GLU A 342 4.18 -23.95 -13.25
C GLU A 342 4.49 -22.47 -13.44
N ALA A 343 3.47 -21.61 -13.49
CA ALA A 343 3.64 -20.18 -13.68
C ALA A 343 4.31 -19.47 -12.49
N LEU A 344 4.12 -19.97 -11.29
CA LEU A 344 4.68 -19.40 -10.06
C LEU A 344 5.81 -20.26 -9.45
N GLN A 345 6.35 -21.24 -10.18
CA GLN A 345 7.42 -22.11 -9.68
C GLN A 345 8.66 -21.34 -9.21
N ASP A 346 8.95 -20.20 -9.82
CA ASP A 346 10.09 -19.33 -9.45
C ASP A 346 9.76 -18.43 -8.24
N ASP A 347 8.49 -18.31 -7.86
CA ASP A 347 8.07 -17.62 -6.64
C ASP A 347 8.24 -18.52 -5.40
N THR A 348 9.47 -18.95 -5.16
CA THR A 348 9.82 -19.84 -4.04
C THR A 348 9.42 -19.29 -2.67
N LYS A 349 9.09 -18.00 -2.60
CA LYS A 349 8.70 -17.30 -1.37
C LYS A 349 7.19 -17.10 -1.26
N GLY A 350 6.43 -17.36 -2.31
CA GLY A 350 4.97 -17.23 -2.33
C GLY A 350 4.47 -15.79 -2.22
N ILE A 351 5.24 -14.80 -2.72
CA ILE A 351 4.86 -13.38 -2.67
C ILE A 351 3.63 -13.11 -3.54
N PHE A 352 3.59 -13.75 -4.72
CA PHE A 352 2.63 -13.44 -5.77
C PHE A 352 1.40 -14.36 -5.77
N HIS A 353 1.23 -15.18 -4.75
CA HIS A 353 0.01 -15.95 -4.47
C HIS A 353 -1.07 -15.04 -3.87
N PHE A 354 -1.59 -14.14 -4.68
CA PHE A 354 -2.31 -12.98 -4.18
C PHE A 354 -3.36 -12.52 -5.19
N ASN A 355 -4.58 -12.27 -4.73
CA ASN A 355 -5.61 -11.61 -5.54
C ASN A 355 -5.92 -10.23 -4.95
N PRO A 356 -5.52 -9.14 -5.63
CA PRO A 356 -5.72 -7.79 -5.12
C PRO A 356 -7.19 -7.40 -4.94
N GLY A 357 -8.08 -7.96 -5.75
CA GLY A 357 -9.52 -7.69 -5.65
C GLY A 357 -10.17 -8.38 -4.47
N ILE A 358 -9.89 -9.67 -4.25
CA ILE A 358 -10.41 -10.42 -3.11
C ILE A 358 -9.82 -9.88 -1.79
N GLN A 359 -8.53 -9.64 -1.76
CA GLN A 359 -7.85 -9.16 -0.56
C GLN A 359 -8.02 -7.65 -0.34
N GLN A 360 -8.48 -6.92 -1.38
CA GLN A 360 -8.65 -5.46 -1.37
C GLN A 360 -7.37 -4.74 -0.94
N LYS A 361 -6.24 -5.18 -1.50
CA LYS A 361 -4.90 -4.68 -1.22
C LYS A 361 -4.14 -4.52 -2.53
N THR A 362 -3.24 -3.55 -2.58
CA THR A 362 -2.31 -3.35 -3.71
C THR A 362 -1.04 -4.19 -3.56
N MET A 363 -0.66 -4.48 -2.31
CA MET A 363 0.51 -5.28 -1.96
C MET A 363 0.14 -6.42 -1.04
N PRO A 364 0.69 -7.62 -1.22
CA PRO A 364 0.49 -8.72 -0.29
C PRO A 364 1.13 -8.43 1.07
N ASP A 365 0.57 -9.01 2.13
CA ASP A 365 1.15 -8.89 3.48
C ASP A 365 2.55 -9.52 3.55
N TYR A 366 2.76 -10.58 2.78
CA TYR A 366 4.07 -11.17 2.58
C TYR A 366 4.76 -10.55 1.37
N ASN A 367 5.68 -9.65 1.59
CA ASN A 367 6.37 -8.85 0.59
C ASN A 367 7.88 -8.80 0.89
N PRO A 368 8.73 -8.23 0.03
CA PRO A 368 10.17 -8.23 0.22
C PRO A 368 10.66 -7.70 1.57
N TYR A 369 9.92 -6.79 2.19
CA TYR A 369 10.29 -6.21 3.49
C TYR A 369 9.92 -7.11 4.66
N THR A 370 8.86 -7.91 4.56
CA THR A 370 8.46 -8.87 5.59
C THR A 370 9.21 -10.20 5.50
N ILE A 371 9.62 -10.62 4.30
CA ILE A 371 10.32 -11.90 4.03
C ILE A 371 11.60 -12.08 4.84
N ARG A 372 12.39 -11.03 5.01
CA ARG A 372 13.70 -11.12 5.69
C ARG A 372 13.61 -11.67 7.13
N ARG A 373 12.41 -11.61 7.74
CA ARG A 373 12.16 -12.03 9.12
C ARG A 373 11.14 -13.16 9.27
N CYS A 374 10.46 -13.56 8.19
CA CYS A 374 9.28 -14.43 8.26
C CYS A 374 9.41 -15.71 7.41
N ARG A 375 10.62 -16.20 7.21
CA ARG A 375 10.93 -17.32 6.29
C ARG A 375 10.03 -18.55 6.46
N ASP A 376 9.64 -18.85 7.70
CA ASP A 376 8.88 -20.06 8.04
C ASP A 376 7.49 -19.76 8.62
N CYS A 377 7.06 -18.50 8.57
CA CYS A 377 5.78 -18.05 9.11
C CYS A 377 4.62 -18.42 8.18
N ASP A 378 3.57 -19.03 8.71
CA ASP A 378 2.38 -19.40 7.94
C ASP A 378 1.59 -18.18 7.45
N ILE A 379 1.64 -17.05 8.18
CA ILE A 379 1.08 -15.77 7.73
C ILE A 379 1.83 -15.30 6.48
N ALA A 380 3.15 -15.32 6.54
CA ALA A 380 4.02 -14.90 5.47
C ALA A 380 3.88 -15.77 4.22
N LYS A 381 3.59 -17.04 4.39
CA LYS A 381 3.34 -17.98 3.28
C LYS A 381 1.90 -17.92 2.74
N GLY A 382 1.09 -16.98 3.24
CA GLY A 382 -0.31 -16.84 2.85
C GLY A 382 -1.25 -17.95 3.40
N LYS A 383 -0.74 -18.85 4.24
CA LYS A 383 -1.54 -19.94 4.82
C LYS A 383 -2.44 -19.45 5.95
N LEU A 384 -2.06 -18.39 6.63
CA LEU A 384 -2.81 -17.81 7.73
C LEU A 384 -2.92 -16.30 7.55
N ASN A 385 -4.15 -15.78 7.58
CA ASN A 385 -4.38 -14.34 7.48
C ASN A 385 -3.94 -13.64 8.77
N LEU A 386 -3.20 -12.54 8.64
CA LEU A 386 -2.72 -11.73 9.75
C LEU A 386 -3.84 -11.31 10.72
N GLY A 387 -5.04 -11.02 10.22
CA GLY A 387 -6.20 -10.66 11.02
C GLY A 387 -6.73 -11.78 11.95
N PHE A 388 -6.30 -13.03 11.74
CA PHE A 388 -6.70 -14.17 12.59
C PHE A 388 -5.76 -14.41 13.76
N VAL A 389 -4.58 -13.81 13.75
CA VAL A 389 -3.55 -14.04 14.76
C VAL A 389 -3.68 -12.99 15.85
N PRO A 390 -3.80 -13.42 17.12
CA PRO A 390 -3.78 -12.51 18.25
C PRO A 390 -2.51 -11.66 18.29
N GLU A 391 -2.64 -10.40 18.73
CA GLU A 391 -1.53 -9.43 18.76
C GLU A 391 -0.32 -9.94 19.56
N ASN A 392 -0.56 -10.64 20.67
CA ASN A 392 0.49 -11.21 21.52
C ASN A 392 1.28 -12.34 20.85
N GLU A 393 0.71 -12.99 19.84
CA GLU A 393 1.36 -14.03 19.05
C GLU A 393 2.08 -13.49 17.81
N LEU A 394 1.92 -12.19 17.49
CA LEU A 394 2.53 -11.58 16.34
C LEU A 394 4.03 -11.33 16.55
N CYS A 395 4.82 -11.61 15.53
CA CYS A 395 6.23 -11.20 15.50
C CYS A 395 6.37 -9.68 15.33
N ALA A 396 7.58 -9.16 15.52
CA ALA A 396 7.86 -7.72 15.43
C ALA A 396 7.45 -7.10 14.07
N ALA A 397 7.59 -7.83 12.95
CA ALA A 397 7.18 -7.33 11.64
C ALA A 397 5.66 -7.24 11.52
N CYS A 398 4.92 -8.25 12.01
CA CYS A 398 3.46 -8.23 12.01
C CYS A 398 2.90 -7.16 12.96
N LYS A 399 3.53 -6.97 14.13
CA LYS A 399 3.20 -5.86 15.04
C LYS A 399 3.40 -4.50 14.38
N LEU A 400 4.46 -4.36 13.57
CA LEU A 400 4.68 -3.14 12.78
C LEU A 400 3.57 -2.90 11.77
N VAL A 401 3.17 -3.93 11.02
CA VAL A 401 2.03 -3.83 10.08
C VAL A 401 0.77 -3.37 10.80
N HIS A 402 0.45 -3.97 11.95
CA HIS A 402 -0.69 -3.55 12.77
C HIS A 402 -0.54 -2.09 13.24
N LYS A 403 0.63 -1.70 13.75
CA LYS A 403 0.88 -0.31 14.19
C LYS A 403 0.70 0.70 13.05
N CYS A 404 1.25 0.44 11.87
CA CYS A 404 1.05 1.29 10.69
C CYS A 404 -0.42 1.36 10.27
N GLN A 405 -1.15 0.24 10.38
CA GLN A 405 -2.57 0.20 10.13
C GLN A 405 -3.38 1.05 11.10
N ASP A 406 -3.01 1.06 12.38
CA ASP A 406 -3.75 1.77 13.42
C ASP A 406 -3.49 3.28 13.42
N LEU A 407 -2.33 3.73 12.91
CA LEU A 407 -1.98 5.15 12.88
C LEU A 407 -2.73 5.96 11.82
N LYS A 408 -3.02 5.37 10.66
CA LYS A 408 -3.65 6.12 9.56
C LYS A 408 -5.14 6.36 9.79
N GLY A 409 -5.55 7.63 9.67
CA GLY A 409 -6.97 8.02 9.63
C GLY A 409 -7.64 8.12 10.98
N CYS A 410 -6.88 8.26 12.07
CA CYS A 410 -7.44 8.62 13.36
C CYS A 410 -7.66 10.14 13.48
N VAL A 411 -8.77 10.51 14.11
CA VAL A 411 -9.08 11.89 14.48
C VAL A 411 -9.14 12.03 16.00
N PRO A 412 -8.69 13.16 16.55
CA PRO A 412 -8.85 13.43 17.98
C PRO A 412 -10.33 13.54 18.37
N ASP A 413 -10.66 13.05 19.55
CA ASP A 413 -12.00 13.22 20.13
C ASP A 413 -12.27 14.69 20.46
N GLU A 414 -13.51 15.12 20.29
CA GLU A 414 -13.92 16.51 20.51
C GLU A 414 -13.73 16.98 21.97
N ILE A 415 -13.83 16.06 22.94
CA ILE A 415 -13.76 16.38 24.39
C ILE A 415 -12.34 16.15 24.91
N TYR A 416 -11.73 15.02 24.56
CA TYR A 416 -10.45 14.57 25.15
C TYR A 416 -9.24 14.77 24.23
N GLY A 417 -9.44 15.30 23.01
CA GLY A 417 -8.38 15.59 22.08
C GLY A 417 -7.50 14.37 21.79
N ASN A 418 -6.20 14.56 21.76
CA ASN A 418 -5.23 13.49 21.44
C ASN A 418 -5.15 12.36 22.48
N ARG A 419 -5.81 12.50 23.64
CA ARG A 419 -5.90 11.40 24.61
C ARG A 419 -6.86 10.30 24.17
N LEU A 420 -7.83 10.63 23.31
CA LEU A 420 -8.74 9.68 22.69
C LEU A 420 -8.73 9.90 21.18
N LEU A 421 -8.16 8.96 20.46
CA LEU A 421 -8.14 8.97 18.99
C LEU A 421 -9.23 8.04 18.46
N ILE A 422 -9.95 8.46 17.42
CA ILE A 422 -11.02 7.69 16.82
C ILE A 422 -10.67 7.40 15.36
N SER A 423 -10.57 6.13 15.00
CA SER A 423 -10.36 5.74 13.62
C SER A 423 -11.58 6.10 12.76
N LYS A 424 -11.38 6.77 11.63
CA LYS A 424 -12.43 7.00 10.63
C LYS A 424 -13.02 5.71 10.06
N GLN A 425 -12.31 4.59 10.22
CA GLN A 425 -12.71 3.26 9.76
C GLN A 425 -13.14 2.35 10.91
N ALA A 426 -13.45 2.90 12.09
CA ALA A 426 -14.06 2.14 13.18
C ALA A 426 -15.44 1.61 12.76
N ASP A 427 -15.86 0.50 13.37
CA ASP A 427 -17.19 -0.07 13.14
C ASP A 427 -18.27 0.97 13.47
N GLN A 428 -18.96 1.44 12.44
CA GLN A 428 -19.99 2.46 12.58
C GLN A 428 -21.23 1.95 13.32
N SER A 429 -21.48 0.65 13.33
CA SER A 429 -22.60 0.06 14.08
C SER A 429 -22.35 0.10 15.60
N GLU A 430 -21.10 0.11 16.03
CA GLU A 430 -20.69 0.13 17.44
C GLU A 430 -20.00 1.44 17.86
N ILE A 431 -19.86 2.41 16.96
CA ILE A 431 -19.10 3.63 17.25
C ILE A 431 -19.65 4.43 18.44
N VAL A 432 -20.96 4.54 18.57
CA VAL A 432 -21.61 5.28 19.66
C VAL A 432 -21.32 4.65 21.02
N PRO A 433 -21.62 3.36 21.27
CA PRO A 433 -21.31 2.74 22.54
C PRO A 433 -19.78 2.65 22.79
N ASN A 434 -18.98 2.45 21.77
CA ASN A 434 -17.52 2.42 21.88
C ASN A 434 -16.96 3.79 22.28
N THR A 435 -17.43 4.88 21.69
CA THR A 435 -16.99 6.24 22.03
C THR A 435 -17.42 6.61 23.45
N ARG A 436 -18.65 6.28 23.86
CA ARG A 436 -19.13 6.51 25.22
C ARG A 436 -18.24 5.80 26.25
N ALA A 437 -18.00 4.51 26.05
CA ALA A 437 -17.15 3.72 26.95
C ALA A 437 -15.71 4.24 27.02
N ALA A 438 -15.14 4.60 25.86
CA ALA A 438 -13.80 5.19 25.78
C ALA A 438 -13.72 6.53 26.52
N ARG A 439 -14.72 7.40 26.39
CA ARG A 439 -14.80 8.68 27.12
C ARG A 439 -14.88 8.46 28.64
N ALA A 440 -15.67 7.48 29.10
CA ALA A 440 -15.75 7.11 30.52
C ALA A 440 -14.38 6.65 31.07
N LEU A 441 -13.63 5.87 30.30
CA LEU A 441 -12.28 5.43 30.66
C LEU A 441 -11.31 6.60 30.73
N VAL A 442 -11.21 7.40 29.67
CA VAL A 442 -10.29 8.56 29.63
C VAL A 442 -10.62 9.62 30.69
N SER A 443 -11.92 9.77 31.05
CA SER A 443 -12.35 10.63 32.14
C SER A 443 -11.89 10.11 33.49
N SER A 444 -12.05 8.81 33.74
CA SER A 444 -11.72 8.17 35.01
C SER A 444 -10.21 8.06 35.27
N PHE A 445 -9.40 8.04 34.21
CA PHE A 445 -7.95 7.87 34.27
C PHE A 445 -7.23 9.00 33.51
N PRO A 446 -6.80 10.07 34.20
CA PRO A 446 -6.22 11.26 33.57
C PRO A 446 -4.99 11.02 32.68
N ASP A 447 -4.18 10.02 33.00
CA ASP A 447 -2.95 9.67 32.24
C ASP A 447 -3.20 8.64 31.13
N MET A 448 -4.45 8.21 30.96
CA MET A 448 -4.80 7.20 29.95
C MET A 448 -4.83 7.82 28.56
N THR A 449 -4.23 7.11 27.62
CA THR A 449 -4.39 7.33 26.17
C THR A 449 -5.13 6.16 25.55
N MET A 450 -6.09 6.45 24.69
CA MET A 450 -6.91 5.46 24.02
C MET A 450 -7.02 5.72 22.52
N GLN A 451 -7.22 4.64 21.81
CA GLN A 451 -7.62 4.70 20.41
C GLN A 451 -8.78 3.73 20.16
N ILE A 452 -9.86 4.22 19.56
CA ILE A 452 -10.88 3.35 18.94
C ILE A 452 -10.29 2.91 17.60
N ARG A 453 -10.11 1.62 17.48
CA ARG A 453 -9.41 1.02 16.34
C ARG A 453 -10.34 0.90 15.14
N LYS A 454 -9.73 0.69 13.99
CA LYS A 454 -10.44 0.40 12.74
C LYS A 454 -11.07 -0.99 12.76
N ASP A 455 -12.19 -1.13 12.10
CA ASP A 455 -12.76 -2.42 11.73
C ASP A 455 -12.08 -2.98 10.46
N VAL A 456 -11.71 -4.26 10.50
CA VAL A 456 -11.13 -4.97 9.37
C VAL A 456 -12.14 -6.00 8.88
N VAL A 457 -12.73 -5.74 7.74
CA VAL A 457 -13.72 -6.65 7.15
C VAL A 457 -13.03 -7.87 6.54
N GLY A 458 -13.47 -9.06 6.92
CA GLY A 458 -12.96 -10.33 6.39
C GLY A 458 -13.56 -11.52 7.10
N PHE A 459 -13.50 -12.70 6.48
CA PHE A 459 -14.02 -13.93 7.09
C PHE A 459 -13.20 -14.28 8.34
N GLN A 460 -13.87 -14.39 9.50
CA GLN A 460 -13.27 -14.70 10.81
C GLN A 460 -12.15 -13.74 11.29
N VAL A 461 -12.08 -12.53 10.76
CA VAL A 461 -11.15 -11.50 11.26
C VAL A 461 -11.55 -11.12 12.68
N LYS A 462 -10.55 -10.93 13.54
CA LYS A 462 -10.73 -10.48 14.92
C LYS A 462 -10.51 -8.98 14.99
N ASN A 463 -11.50 -8.25 15.48
CA ASN A 463 -11.50 -6.80 15.57
C ASN A 463 -11.66 -6.36 17.02
N PRO A 464 -10.59 -6.41 17.86
CA PRO A 464 -10.63 -5.76 19.16
C PRO A 464 -10.79 -4.24 18.98
N GLU A 465 -11.73 -3.64 19.70
CA GLU A 465 -12.13 -2.24 19.45
C GLU A 465 -11.13 -1.20 19.91
N TYR A 466 -10.27 -1.51 20.92
CA TYR A 466 -9.45 -0.49 21.57
C TYR A 466 -7.96 -0.79 21.55
N LEU A 467 -7.20 0.30 21.59
CA LEU A 467 -5.82 0.35 22.05
C LEU A 467 -5.79 1.26 23.30
N ILE A 468 -5.44 0.70 24.47
CA ILE A 468 -5.38 1.42 25.74
C ILE A 468 -3.93 1.43 26.22
N ASN A 469 -3.30 2.61 26.32
CA ASN A 469 -1.89 2.74 26.72
C ASN A 469 -0.96 1.77 25.94
N GLY A 470 -1.24 1.53 24.66
CA GLY A 470 -0.50 0.59 23.82
C GLY A 470 -0.90 -0.88 23.96
N MET A 471 -1.86 -1.23 24.82
CA MET A 471 -2.40 -2.58 24.95
C MET A 471 -3.66 -2.77 24.10
N ILE A 472 -3.75 -3.88 23.38
CA ILE A 472 -4.98 -4.27 22.70
C ILE A 472 -6.04 -4.63 23.72
N ALA A 473 -7.22 -4.04 23.57
CA ALA A 473 -8.35 -4.24 24.44
C ALA A 473 -9.65 -4.38 23.65
N ASP A 474 -10.63 -4.99 24.29
CA ASP A 474 -11.93 -5.24 23.68
C ASP A 474 -13.05 -4.94 24.66
N ARG A 475 -14.11 -4.25 24.19
CA ARG A 475 -15.30 -3.92 25.00
C ARG A 475 -16.29 -5.08 24.96
N LYS A 476 -16.78 -5.44 26.12
CA LYS A 476 -17.80 -6.47 26.29
C LYS A 476 -18.97 -5.91 27.09
N GLY A 477 -20.03 -5.56 26.40
CA GLY A 477 -21.33 -5.31 27.02
C GLY A 477 -21.85 -6.63 27.62
N ILE A 478 -22.21 -6.62 28.87
CA ILE A 478 -22.73 -7.80 29.56
C ILE A 478 -24.14 -7.58 30.10
N GLU A 479 -25.01 -8.56 29.90
CA GLU A 479 -26.41 -8.52 30.39
C GLU A 479 -26.55 -9.00 31.84
N SER A 480 -25.56 -9.75 32.30
CA SER A 480 -25.53 -10.30 33.65
C SER A 480 -24.10 -10.51 34.13
N PRO A 481 -23.87 -10.59 35.46
CA PRO A 481 -22.53 -10.83 36.02
C PRO A 481 -21.84 -12.07 35.46
N LYS A 482 -22.59 -13.11 35.10
CA LYS A 482 -22.06 -14.33 34.48
C LYS A 482 -21.45 -14.07 33.10
N GLY A 483 -21.89 -13.04 32.42
CA GLY A 483 -21.37 -12.59 31.11
C GLY A 483 -19.87 -12.26 31.14
N ILE A 484 -19.30 -11.90 32.30
CA ILE A 484 -17.86 -11.68 32.49
C ILE A 484 -17.04 -12.88 32.00
N GLN A 485 -17.49 -14.12 32.30
CA GLN A 485 -16.77 -15.33 31.91
C GLN A 485 -16.65 -15.48 30.39
N SER A 486 -17.74 -15.25 29.67
CA SER A 486 -17.75 -15.30 28.21
C SER A 486 -17.02 -14.12 27.58
N GLY A 487 -17.12 -12.93 28.19
CA GLY A 487 -16.42 -11.72 27.77
C GLY A 487 -14.90 -11.90 27.81
N PHE A 488 -14.35 -12.35 28.92
CA PHE A 488 -12.92 -12.67 29.04
C PHE A 488 -12.47 -13.72 28.03
N LYS A 489 -13.19 -14.84 27.91
CA LYS A 489 -12.85 -15.88 26.92
C LYS A 489 -12.78 -15.33 25.49
N LYS A 490 -13.73 -14.48 25.11
CA LYS A 490 -13.76 -13.86 23.78
C LYS A 490 -12.59 -12.90 23.58
N ALA A 491 -12.32 -12.01 24.55
CA ALA A 491 -11.23 -11.08 24.50
C ALA A 491 -9.85 -11.77 24.45
N ILE A 492 -9.62 -12.77 25.28
CA ILE A 492 -8.39 -13.58 25.27
C ILE A 492 -8.20 -14.27 23.92
N LYS A 493 -9.28 -14.86 23.36
CA LYS A 493 -9.23 -15.47 22.02
C LYS A 493 -8.90 -14.47 20.91
N GLN A 494 -9.18 -13.19 21.11
CA GLN A 494 -8.82 -12.09 20.21
C GLN A 494 -7.40 -11.57 20.45
N GLY A 495 -6.70 -12.04 21.47
CA GLY A 495 -5.34 -11.61 21.81
C GLY A 495 -5.28 -10.34 22.64
N CYS A 496 -6.38 -9.96 23.30
CA CYS A 496 -6.44 -8.77 24.11
C CYS A 496 -5.61 -8.91 25.40
N GLN A 497 -4.84 -7.89 25.71
CA GLN A 497 -4.10 -7.76 26.97
C GLN A 497 -4.90 -7.00 28.02
N ALA A 498 -5.94 -6.30 27.62
CA ALA A 498 -6.90 -5.65 28.50
C ALA A 498 -8.33 -6.00 28.10
N VAL A 499 -9.24 -6.01 29.07
CA VAL A 499 -10.66 -6.32 28.86
C VAL A 499 -11.49 -5.16 29.44
N VAL A 500 -12.42 -4.64 28.66
CA VAL A 500 -13.36 -3.61 29.10
C VAL A 500 -14.73 -4.23 29.28
N ILE A 501 -15.21 -4.30 30.50
CA ILE A 501 -16.55 -4.76 30.87
C ILE A 501 -17.47 -3.56 30.99
N ASP A 502 -18.43 -3.46 30.07
CA ASP A 502 -19.40 -2.38 30.03
C ASP A 502 -20.73 -2.86 30.63
N LEU A 503 -21.11 -2.24 31.73
CA LEU A 503 -22.32 -2.58 32.50
C LEU A 503 -23.54 -1.75 32.06
N ASP A 504 -23.35 -0.63 31.38
CA ASP A 504 -24.41 0.35 31.10
C ASP A 504 -25.45 -0.14 30.08
N MET A 505 -25.08 -1.04 29.21
CA MET A 505 -25.99 -1.43 28.13
C MET A 505 -27.16 -2.31 28.58
N HIS A 506 -27.02 -3.01 29.72
CA HIS A 506 -27.95 -4.08 30.03
C HIS A 506 -28.39 -4.18 31.51
N MET A 507 -27.81 -3.37 32.43
CA MET A 507 -28.21 -3.37 33.83
C MET A 507 -29.30 -2.33 34.10
N ARG A 508 -30.54 -2.61 33.69
CA ARG A 508 -31.65 -1.67 33.69
C ARG A 508 -32.26 -1.38 35.09
N ASP A 509 -31.95 -2.18 36.09
CA ASP A 509 -32.68 -2.10 37.38
C ASP A 509 -31.98 -1.27 38.49
N GLY A 510 -30.99 -0.46 38.15
CA GLY A 510 -30.41 0.55 39.06
C GLY A 510 -29.60 -0.01 40.25
N LYS A 511 -29.52 -1.32 40.47
CA LYS A 511 -28.74 -1.92 41.55
C LYS A 511 -27.59 -2.75 40.96
N LEU A 512 -26.38 -2.24 41.16
CA LEU A 512 -25.17 -2.99 40.78
C LEU A 512 -25.04 -4.25 41.66
N PRO A 513 -25.03 -5.47 41.08
CA PRO A 513 -24.87 -6.71 41.84
C PRO A 513 -23.39 -6.93 42.18
N ILE A 514 -22.79 -6.05 42.98
CA ILE A 514 -21.36 -5.96 43.26
C ILE A 514 -20.80 -7.30 43.76
N SER A 515 -21.52 -7.98 44.67
CA SER A 515 -21.04 -9.26 45.20
C SER A 515 -20.92 -10.36 44.15
N GLU A 516 -21.83 -10.38 43.16
CA GLU A 516 -21.79 -11.31 42.06
C GLU A 516 -20.73 -10.92 41.03
N LEU A 517 -20.63 -9.65 40.67
CA LEU A 517 -19.57 -9.12 39.80
C LEU A 517 -18.19 -9.47 40.37
N ALA A 518 -17.97 -9.20 41.68
CA ALA A 518 -16.74 -9.56 42.36
C ALA A 518 -16.44 -11.06 42.32
N LYS A 519 -17.48 -11.89 42.49
CA LYS A 519 -17.35 -13.37 42.38
C LYS A 519 -16.84 -13.76 40.99
N TYR A 520 -17.46 -13.30 39.93
CA TYR A 520 -17.11 -13.69 38.57
C TYR A 520 -15.77 -13.08 38.11
N LEU A 521 -15.41 -11.87 38.54
CA LEU A 521 -14.09 -11.31 38.32
C LEU A 521 -13.00 -12.08 39.08
N ASN A 522 -13.26 -12.47 40.32
CA ASN A 522 -12.33 -13.30 41.09
C ASN A 522 -12.06 -14.67 40.44
N TRP A 523 -13.02 -15.24 39.73
CA TRP A 523 -12.79 -16.45 38.94
C TRP A 523 -11.86 -16.25 37.76
N ARG A 524 -11.56 -15.00 37.39
CA ARG A 524 -10.60 -14.63 36.34
C ARG A 524 -9.22 -14.25 36.88
N SER A 525 -9.01 -14.31 38.22
CA SER A 525 -7.71 -14.05 38.84
C SER A 525 -6.54 -14.82 38.19
N PRO A 526 -6.69 -16.09 37.80
CA PRO A 526 -5.62 -16.81 37.11
C PRO A 526 -5.18 -16.15 35.77
N ASP A 527 -6.08 -15.44 35.07
CA ASP A 527 -5.71 -14.77 33.82
C ASP A 527 -4.79 -13.58 34.09
N PHE A 528 -4.96 -12.90 35.20
CA PHE A 528 -4.09 -11.80 35.65
C PHE A 528 -2.76 -12.32 36.18
N GLU A 529 -2.79 -13.38 37.00
CA GLU A 529 -1.60 -14.01 37.61
C GLU A 529 -0.65 -14.59 36.55
N ASN A 530 -1.21 -15.15 35.48
CA ASN A 530 -0.46 -15.69 34.36
C ASN A 530 -0.17 -14.66 33.25
N GLU A 531 -0.42 -13.36 33.52
CA GLU A 531 -0.22 -12.26 32.59
C GLU A 531 -0.93 -12.39 31.21
N VAL A 532 -1.92 -13.26 31.11
CA VAL A 532 -2.76 -13.41 29.92
C VAL A 532 -3.59 -12.15 29.69
N VAL A 533 -4.14 -11.60 30.78
CA VAL A 533 -4.78 -10.29 30.81
C VAL A 533 -4.06 -9.44 31.87
N LYS A 534 -3.60 -8.27 31.50
CA LYS A 534 -2.91 -7.37 32.42
C LYS A 534 -3.86 -6.48 33.19
N GLU A 535 -4.90 -5.99 32.53
CA GLU A 535 -5.85 -5.05 33.09
C GLU A 535 -7.29 -5.39 32.68
N CYS A 536 -8.22 -5.24 33.61
CA CYS A 536 -9.64 -5.26 33.33
C CYS A 536 -10.26 -3.93 33.79
N TYR A 537 -10.95 -3.27 32.90
CA TYR A 537 -11.69 -2.06 33.22
C TYR A 537 -13.17 -2.40 33.31
N VAL A 538 -13.83 -1.89 34.35
CA VAL A 538 -15.26 -2.06 34.53
C VAL A 538 -15.92 -0.67 34.50
N ILE A 539 -16.85 -0.50 33.59
CA ILE A 539 -17.56 0.77 33.37
C ILE A 539 -18.98 0.64 33.87
N TYR A 540 -19.42 1.65 34.63
CA TYR A 540 -20.82 1.84 35.02
C TYR A 540 -21.15 3.34 35.03
N HIS A 541 -22.17 3.75 34.25
CA HIS A 541 -22.41 5.14 33.91
C HIS A 541 -21.11 5.78 33.36
N ASP A 542 -20.78 6.97 33.71
CA ASP A 542 -19.56 7.64 33.19
C ASP A 542 -18.32 7.41 34.09
N LYS A 543 -18.37 6.39 34.97
CA LYS A 543 -17.27 6.02 35.86
C LYS A 543 -16.65 4.69 35.42
N ALA A 544 -15.35 4.58 35.60
CA ALA A 544 -14.62 3.34 35.35
C ALA A 544 -13.64 3.04 36.51
N ILE A 545 -13.47 1.77 36.80
CA ILE A 545 -12.45 1.26 37.72
C ILE A 545 -11.52 0.31 36.98
N LYS A 546 -10.37 0.05 37.58
CA LYS A 546 -9.37 -0.87 37.04
C LYS A 546 -9.08 -2.03 37.99
N ILE A 547 -9.15 -3.26 37.49
CA ILE A 547 -8.78 -4.48 38.18
C ILE A 547 -7.50 -5.05 37.55
N THR A 548 -6.55 -5.42 38.39
CA THR A 548 -5.25 -5.99 38.00
C THR A 548 -4.91 -7.19 38.90
N ALA A 549 -3.76 -7.83 38.67
CA ALA A 549 -3.23 -8.89 39.53
C ALA A 549 -3.03 -8.47 41.00
N GLU A 550 -2.99 -7.18 41.30
CA GLU A 550 -2.86 -6.66 42.66
C GLU A 550 -4.16 -6.84 43.50
N HIS A 551 -5.32 -6.92 42.83
CA HIS A 551 -6.63 -7.09 43.46
C HIS A 551 -6.88 -8.57 43.78
N LYS A 552 -6.14 -9.07 44.79
CA LYS A 552 -6.21 -10.50 45.17
C LYS A 552 -7.42 -10.79 46.04
N GLY A 553 -8.25 -11.68 45.54
CA GLY A 553 -9.42 -12.19 46.26
C GLY A 553 -10.68 -11.32 46.08
N LYS A 554 -11.82 -11.95 46.37
CA LYS A 554 -13.15 -11.40 46.11
C LYS A 554 -13.39 -10.07 46.86
N GLU A 555 -12.90 -9.94 48.07
CA GLU A 555 -13.18 -8.74 48.90
C GLU A 555 -12.45 -7.50 48.41
N MET A 556 -11.21 -7.63 47.89
CA MET A 556 -10.50 -6.49 47.28
C MET A 556 -11.19 -6.04 45.99
N ILE A 557 -11.57 -7.01 45.12
CA ILE A 557 -12.33 -6.71 43.91
C ILE A 557 -13.66 -6.05 44.24
N LYS A 558 -14.34 -6.51 45.30
CA LYS A 558 -15.60 -5.92 45.77
C LYS A 558 -15.41 -4.49 46.21
N ALA A 559 -14.35 -4.20 46.99
CA ALA A 559 -14.03 -2.84 47.43
C ALA A 559 -13.77 -1.89 46.25
N GLU A 560 -13.10 -2.39 45.20
CA GLU A 560 -12.87 -1.62 43.98
C GLU A 560 -14.18 -1.31 43.25
N LEU A 561 -15.05 -2.33 43.10
CA LEU A 561 -16.37 -2.19 42.46
C LEU A 561 -17.31 -1.25 43.22
N GLU A 562 -17.18 -1.13 44.55
CA GLU A 562 -17.98 -0.17 45.36
C GLU A 562 -17.76 1.28 44.92
N LYS A 563 -16.58 1.62 44.34
CA LYS A 563 -16.28 2.96 43.82
C LYS A 563 -17.14 3.35 42.60
N LEU A 564 -17.77 2.38 41.97
CA LEU A 564 -18.68 2.61 40.83
C LEU A 564 -20.08 3.06 41.27
N LYS A 565 -20.41 2.94 42.57
CA LYS A 565 -21.69 3.45 43.08
C LYS A 565 -21.77 4.95 42.87
N PRO A 566 -22.95 5.49 42.54
CA PRO A 566 -23.16 6.89 42.34
C PRO A 566 -22.79 7.75 43.55
#